data_fd5dad9e3f6bfa5507e9133a5ab43654
#
_entry.id   fd5dad9e3f6bfa5507e9133a5ab43654
#
_cell.length_a   1.000
_cell.length_b   1.000
_cell.length_c   1.000
_cell.angle_alpha   90.00
_cell.angle_beta   90.00
_cell.angle_gamma   90.00
#
_symmetry.space_group_name_H-M   'P 1'
#
loop_
_entity.id
_entity.type
_entity.pdbx_description
1 polymer ?
#
loop_
_entity_poly.entity_id
_entity_poly.type
_entity_poly.pdbx_seq_one_letter_code
_entity_poly.pdbx_strand_id
1 'polypeptide(L)'
;TMELQNRFNLKTDAVGWLTLTPNLGLEFSLGNKNWNQWTVGVYGRANWDVNTRTKSYYVYDIFGARAEVRKYWHAKMPKRAYYIGLYGGANSFDIKFSDIGKKGNSFVGGLMFGMVTQVYGYTNGASLDLELGFSPGVVFADMHDYTRLYKDGKYYYSRTTKDTGYKLTFNPWVYAASVDAIHVSFVYHFGTKLANRYKNRNLIDNDYRLAVEKEKIRRDSVHTVQAKEKRIKMDSLAKADYERRFEEQRLEIERAYTQDSIRQENKALK
;
A
#
# COMPACT_ATOMS: atom_id res chain seq x y z
N THR A 1 14.23 -25.26 13.63
CA THR A 1 13.61 -24.31 14.57
C THR A 1 14.30 -22.96 14.43
N MET A 2 13.50 -21.91 14.38
CA MET A 2 13.99 -20.53 14.30
C MET A 2 14.54 -20.12 15.67
N GLU A 3 15.75 -19.66 15.76
CA GLU A 3 16.34 -19.21 17.01
C GLU A 3 15.63 -17.96 17.54
N LEU A 4 15.66 -17.76 18.85
CA LEU A 4 14.95 -16.67 19.52
C LEU A 4 15.35 -15.29 18.98
N GLN A 5 16.64 -15.06 18.74
CA GLN A 5 17.16 -13.79 18.22
C GLN A 5 16.62 -13.44 16.82
N ASN A 6 16.32 -14.45 15.99
CA ASN A 6 15.75 -14.27 14.66
C ASN A 6 14.27 -13.95 14.64
N ARG A 7 13.63 -13.95 15.80
CA ARG A 7 12.20 -13.68 15.93
C ARG A 7 11.89 -12.21 16.16
N PHE A 8 12.90 -11.44 16.56
CA PHE A 8 12.74 -10.02 16.85
C PHE A 8 13.04 -9.16 15.64
N ASN A 9 12.21 -8.16 15.43
CA ASN A 9 12.40 -7.10 14.47
C ASN A 9 12.27 -5.76 15.18
N LEU A 10 13.15 -4.83 14.85
CA LEU A 10 13.07 -3.45 15.30
C LEU A 10 12.47 -2.61 14.17
N LYS A 11 11.53 -1.73 14.50
CA LYS A 11 10.80 -0.96 13.52
C LYS A 11 10.75 0.50 13.93
N THR A 12 10.91 1.39 12.95
CA THR A 12 10.68 2.83 13.12
C THR A 12 9.98 3.40 11.89
N ASP A 13 9.04 4.30 12.11
CA ASP A 13 8.25 4.91 11.04
C ASP A 13 8.80 6.29 10.67
N ALA A 14 9.15 6.46 9.40
CA ALA A 14 9.70 7.69 8.87
C ALA A 14 8.67 8.84 8.85
N VAL A 15 7.38 8.54 8.65
CA VAL A 15 6.33 9.56 8.68
C VAL A 15 6.23 10.19 10.07
N GLY A 16 6.32 9.36 11.12
CA GLY A 16 6.37 9.87 12.49
C GLY A 16 7.59 10.80 12.73
N TRP A 17 8.75 10.45 12.23
CA TRP A 17 9.93 11.33 12.33
C TRP A 17 9.76 12.65 11.58
N LEU A 18 9.17 12.62 10.39
CA LEU A 18 8.87 13.83 9.62
C LEU A 18 7.86 14.75 10.33
N THR A 19 6.94 14.16 11.09
CA THR A 19 5.96 14.89 11.90
C THR A 19 6.46 15.20 13.32
N LEU A 20 7.77 15.16 13.55
CA LEU A 20 8.40 15.42 14.86
C LEU A 20 7.89 14.50 15.98
N THR A 21 7.47 13.31 15.64
CA THR A 21 6.99 12.29 16.57
C THR A 21 7.88 11.05 16.49
N PRO A 22 9.06 11.08 17.14
CA PRO A 22 9.93 9.92 17.26
C PRO A 22 9.17 8.67 17.73
N ASN A 23 9.51 7.55 17.16
CA ASN A 23 8.79 6.33 17.38
C ASN A 23 9.69 5.10 17.26
N LEU A 24 9.33 4.05 17.97
CA LEU A 24 10.03 2.79 17.95
C LEU A 24 9.05 1.64 18.18
N GLY A 25 9.23 0.57 17.45
CA GLY A 25 8.44 -0.66 17.60
C GLY A 25 9.32 -1.88 17.65
N LEU A 26 8.83 -2.87 18.38
CA LEU A 26 9.38 -4.22 18.44
C LEU A 26 8.33 -5.19 17.94
N GLU A 27 8.71 -6.07 17.05
CA GLU A 27 7.85 -7.10 16.50
C GLU A 27 8.47 -8.47 16.74
N PHE A 28 7.66 -9.42 17.20
CA PHE A 28 8.06 -10.79 17.48
C PHE A 28 7.33 -11.76 16.56
N SER A 29 8.11 -12.59 15.86
CA SER A 29 7.60 -13.58 14.93
C SER A 29 7.19 -14.87 15.63
N LEU A 30 5.92 -15.28 15.45
CA LEU A 30 5.39 -16.54 15.94
C LEU A 30 5.57 -17.63 14.87
N GLY A 31 6.03 -18.81 15.29
CA GLY A 31 6.24 -19.93 14.39
C GLY A 31 7.63 -20.00 13.77
N ASN A 32 7.84 -20.97 12.88
CA ASN A 32 9.14 -21.32 12.31
C ASN A 32 9.24 -21.08 10.80
N LYS A 33 8.20 -20.53 10.16
CA LYS A 33 8.16 -20.30 8.71
C LYS A 33 8.52 -18.87 8.39
N ASN A 34 9.42 -18.66 7.46
CA ASN A 34 9.94 -17.33 7.15
C ASN A 34 8.95 -16.34 6.54
N TRP A 35 7.95 -16.80 5.78
CA TRP A 35 7.13 -15.92 4.94
C TRP A 35 5.62 -16.08 5.12
N ASN A 36 5.18 -17.04 5.86
CA ASN A 36 3.76 -17.26 6.13
C ASN A 36 3.58 -17.39 7.64
N GLN A 37 3.85 -16.30 8.32
CA GLN A 37 3.94 -16.28 9.78
C GLN A 37 3.00 -15.24 10.38
N TRP A 38 2.63 -15.48 11.62
CA TRP A 38 2.03 -14.50 12.49
C TRP A 38 3.11 -13.76 13.25
N THR A 39 2.86 -12.48 13.50
CA THR A 39 3.70 -11.67 14.37
C THR A 39 2.84 -10.91 15.37
N VAL A 40 3.43 -10.62 16.51
CA VAL A 40 2.89 -9.71 17.51
C VAL A 40 3.90 -8.58 17.71
N GLY A 41 3.42 -7.36 17.86
CA GLY A 41 4.28 -6.19 17.99
C GLY A 41 3.74 -5.21 19.00
N VAL A 42 4.66 -4.43 19.53
CA VAL A 42 4.37 -3.24 20.33
C VAL A 42 5.10 -2.06 19.73
N TYR A 43 4.46 -0.90 19.74
CA TYR A 43 4.95 0.29 19.12
C TYR A 43 4.67 1.48 20.04
N GLY A 44 5.68 2.29 20.28
CA GLY A 44 5.59 3.51 21.08
C GLY A 44 5.97 4.74 20.27
N ARG A 45 5.33 5.85 20.55
CA ARG A 45 5.65 7.15 19.97
C ARG A 45 5.52 8.24 20.99
N ALA A 46 6.38 9.23 20.88
CA ALA A 46 6.32 10.42 21.74
C ALA A 46 6.97 11.59 20.99
N ASN A 47 6.36 12.75 21.04
CA ASN A 47 7.12 13.94 20.74
C ASN A 47 7.53 14.61 22.06
N TRP A 48 8.76 15.09 22.09
CA TRP A 48 9.19 15.93 23.18
C TRP A 48 8.59 17.31 22.97
N ASP A 49 8.05 17.84 24.04
CA ASP A 49 7.49 19.17 24.16
C ASP A 49 8.30 20.23 23.38
N VAL A 50 8.10 20.28 22.10
CA VAL A 50 8.73 21.24 21.20
C VAL A 50 8.14 22.64 21.46
N ASN A 51 7.00 22.72 22.13
CA ASN A 51 6.17 23.90 22.21
C ASN A 51 6.32 24.70 23.52
N THR A 52 6.74 24.10 24.61
CA THR A 52 6.93 24.79 25.87
C THR A 52 8.16 25.73 25.86
N ARG A 53 9.17 25.39 25.08
CA ARG A 53 10.39 26.19 24.98
C ARG A 53 10.30 27.36 23.99
N THR A 54 9.42 27.27 23.01
CA THR A 54 9.29 28.25 21.94
C THR A 54 8.01 29.01 22.11
N LYS A 55 7.72 29.84 22.94
CA LYS A 55 6.60 30.80 23.01
C LYS A 55 5.60 30.68 21.83
N SER A 56 5.37 29.45 21.35
CA SER A 56 4.60 29.16 20.16
C SER A 56 3.10 29.19 20.46
N TYR A 57 2.37 29.85 19.59
CA TYR A 57 0.92 29.80 19.59
C TYR A 57 0.37 28.38 19.34
N TYR A 58 1.12 27.58 18.58
CA TYR A 58 0.75 26.20 18.24
C TYR A 58 1.22 25.21 19.30
N VAL A 59 0.43 24.20 19.54
CA VAL A 59 0.76 23.07 20.44
C VAL A 59 0.60 21.80 19.66
N TYR A 60 1.59 20.92 19.76
CA TYR A 60 1.57 19.60 19.17
C TYR A 60 2.34 18.65 20.09
N ASP A 61 1.61 17.97 20.94
CA ASP A 61 2.15 17.04 21.92
C ASP A 61 1.38 15.72 21.82
N ILE A 62 2.09 14.64 21.53
CA ILE A 62 1.53 13.31 21.38
C ILE A 62 2.41 12.30 22.10
N PHE A 63 1.77 11.49 22.91
CA PHE A 63 2.36 10.33 23.51
C PHE A 63 1.43 9.14 23.32
N GLY A 64 1.94 8.00 22.85
CA GLY A 64 1.08 6.85 22.64
C GLY A 64 1.81 5.54 22.51
N ALA A 65 1.05 4.47 22.72
CA ALA A 65 1.49 3.12 22.51
C ALA A 65 0.44 2.32 21.75
N ARG A 66 0.89 1.37 20.95
CA ARG A 66 0.06 0.50 20.12
C ARG A 66 0.57 -0.93 20.21
N ALA A 67 -0.36 -1.87 20.33
CA ALA A 67 -0.11 -3.29 20.13
C ALA A 67 -0.69 -3.73 18.78
N GLU A 68 -0.03 -4.65 18.11
CA GLU A 68 -0.44 -5.11 16.80
C GLU A 68 -0.23 -6.62 16.63
N VAL A 69 -1.12 -7.23 15.84
CA VAL A 69 -1.02 -8.62 15.44
C VAL A 69 -1.13 -8.65 13.93
N ARG A 70 -0.16 -9.28 13.27
CA ARG A 70 -0.06 -9.32 11.81
C ARG A 70 0.07 -10.73 11.30
N LYS A 71 -0.49 -10.96 10.13
CA LYS A 71 -0.29 -12.16 9.33
C LYS A 71 0.44 -11.79 8.06
N TYR A 72 1.61 -12.36 7.86
CA TYR A 72 2.40 -12.18 6.65
C TYR A 72 2.22 -13.35 5.68
N TRP A 73 2.30 -13.05 4.39
CA TRP A 73 2.40 -14.05 3.31
C TRP A 73 3.38 -13.60 2.24
N HIS A 74 3.92 -14.57 1.54
CA HIS A 74 4.91 -14.32 0.49
C HIS A 74 4.26 -13.72 -0.76
N ALA A 75 4.87 -12.67 -1.30
CA ALA A 75 4.46 -12.10 -2.58
C ALA A 75 5.00 -12.93 -3.75
N LYS A 76 4.39 -12.75 -4.92
CA LYS A 76 4.91 -13.34 -6.16
C LYS A 76 6.29 -12.78 -6.57
N MET A 77 6.68 -11.65 -6.00
CA MET A 77 8.00 -11.03 -6.23
C MET A 77 8.99 -11.48 -5.16
N PRO A 78 10.22 -11.83 -5.54
CA PRO A 78 11.29 -12.13 -4.58
C PRO A 78 11.50 -10.98 -3.61
N LYS A 79 11.86 -11.30 -2.38
CA LYS A 79 12.16 -10.33 -1.30
C LYS A 79 10.99 -9.42 -0.89
N ARG A 80 9.76 -9.75 -1.27
CA ARG A 80 8.57 -8.98 -0.91
C ARG A 80 7.57 -9.87 -0.18
N ALA A 81 6.99 -9.33 0.89
CA ALA A 81 5.87 -9.92 1.62
C ALA A 81 4.73 -8.92 1.75
N TYR A 82 3.51 -9.40 1.80
CA TYR A 82 2.34 -8.62 2.18
C TYR A 82 1.89 -9.02 3.58
N TYR A 83 1.19 -8.13 4.24
CA TYR A 83 0.57 -8.44 5.51
C TYR A 83 -0.83 -7.81 5.64
N ILE A 84 -1.62 -8.44 6.49
CA ILE A 84 -2.83 -7.90 7.07
C ILE A 84 -2.73 -8.03 8.59
N GLY A 85 -3.32 -7.12 9.31
CA GLY A 85 -3.27 -7.16 10.77
C GLY A 85 -4.38 -6.37 11.43
N LEU A 86 -4.40 -6.51 12.74
CA LEU A 86 -5.22 -5.75 13.67
C LEU A 86 -4.30 -4.97 14.60
N TYR A 87 -4.75 -3.80 15.00
CA TYR A 87 -4.04 -3.03 16.00
C TYR A 87 -5.01 -2.39 17.00
N GLY A 88 -4.51 -2.14 18.19
CA GLY A 88 -5.19 -1.37 19.22
C GLY A 88 -4.18 -0.56 20.00
N GLY A 89 -4.53 0.64 20.41
CA GLY A 89 -3.62 1.53 21.12
C GLY A 89 -4.31 2.57 21.97
N ALA A 90 -3.49 3.24 22.78
CA ALA A 90 -3.89 4.36 23.61
C ALA A 90 -2.95 5.53 23.37
N ASN A 91 -3.50 6.73 23.27
CA ASN A 91 -2.73 7.94 23.07
C ASN A 91 -3.21 9.04 24.03
N SER A 92 -2.27 9.87 24.45
CA SER A 92 -2.53 11.17 25.05
C SER A 92 -2.12 12.24 24.03
N PHE A 93 -2.92 13.25 23.87
CA PHE A 93 -2.66 14.30 22.90
C PHE A 93 -3.02 15.68 23.45
N ASP A 94 -2.24 16.67 23.02
CA ASP A 94 -2.52 18.09 23.20
C ASP A 94 -2.21 18.80 21.88
N ILE A 95 -3.26 19.24 21.18
CA ILE A 95 -3.13 19.75 19.81
C ILE A 95 -3.84 21.08 19.69
N LYS A 96 -3.12 22.08 19.23
CA LYS A 96 -3.64 23.41 18.94
C LYS A 96 -2.99 24.00 17.69
N PHE A 97 -3.72 23.99 16.60
CA PHE A 97 -3.33 24.63 15.32
C PHE A 97 -4.20 25.84 14.96
N SER A 98 -5.23 26.11 15.76
CA SER A 98 -6.13 27.26 15.63
C SER A 98 -6.33 27.93 16.98
N ASP A 99 -7.31 28.80 17.11
CA ASP A 99 -7.63 29.48 18.38
C ASP A 99 -8.03 28.51 19.49
N ILE A 100 -8.65 27.39 19.12
CA ILE A 100 -9.10 26.37 20.07
C ILE A 100 -8.16 25.17 20.01
N GLY A 101 -7.60 24.83 21.16
CA GLY A 101 -6.84 23.60 21.36
C GLY A 101 -7.73 22.45 21.85
N LYS A 102 -7.30 21.24 21.59
CA LYS A 102 -7.95 19.99 22.05
C LYS A 102 -6.93 19.16 22.83
N LYS A 103 -7.29 18.84 24.06
CA LYS A 103 -6.45 18.03 24.93
C LYS A 103 -7.24 16.86 25.50
N GLY A 104 -6.63 15.69 25.54
CA GLY A 104 -7.29 14.52 26.05
C GLY A 104 -6.55 13.21 25.82
N ASN A 105 -7.27 12.12 26.01
CA ASN A 105 -6.78 10.78 25.79
C ASN A 105 -7.66 10.10 24.75
N SER A 106 -7.07 9.17 23.99
CA SER A 106 -7.82 8.37 23.02
C SER A 106 -7.44 6.92 23.05
N PHE A 107 -8.42 6.05 22.78
CA PHE A 107 -8.21 4.69 22.37
C PHE A 107 -8.45 4.57 20.88
N VAL A 108 -7.61 3.80 20.23
CA VAL A 108 -7.69 3.57 18.78
C VAL A 108 -7.65 2.08 18.49
N GLY A 109 -8.39 1.65 17.50
CA GLY A 109 -8.32 0.28 17.01
C GLY A 109 -8.71 0.21 15.54
N GLY A 110 -8.10 -0.72 14.82
CA GLY A 110 -8.34 -0.80 13.39
C GLY A 110 -7.67 -1.97 12.70
N LEU A 111 -7.78 -1.94 11.38
CA LEU A 111 -7.14 -2.87 10.47
C LEU A 111 -5.84 -2.26 9.96
N MET A 112 -4.93 -3.11 9.53
CA MET A 112 -3.70 -2.69 8.86
C MET A 112 -3.41 -3.59 7.67
N PHE A 113 -2.90 -2.98 6.63
CA PHE A 113 -2.50 -3.65 5.40
C PHE A 113 -1.18 -3.07 4.93
N GLY A 114 -0.34 -3.89 4.37
CA GLY A 114 0.88 -3.35 3.80
C GLY A 114 1.74 -4.37 3.11
N MET A 115 2.86 -3.88 2.66
CA MET A 115 3.91 -4.67 2.06
C MET A 115 5.26 -4.34 2.69
N VAL A 116 6.09 -5.36 2.77
CA VAL A 116 7.48 -5.25 3.21
C VAL A 116 8.38 -5.71 2.08
N THR A 117 9.38 -4.94 1.75
CA THR A 117 10.37 -5.28 0.75
C THR A 117 11.77 -5.14 1.31
N GLN A 118 12.62 -6.12 1.06
CA GLN A 118 14.00 -6.07 1.51
C GLN A 118 14.78 -5.07 0.66
N VAL A 119 15.35 -4.06 1.32
CA VAL A 119 16.22 -3.04 0.71
C VAL A 119 17.67 -3.49 0.76
N TYR A 120 18.11 -3.95 1.93
CA TYR A 120 19.51 -4.35 2.13
C TYR A 120 19.61 -5.63 2.94
N GLY A 121 20.55 -6.48 2.59
CA GLY A 121 20.87 -7.71 3.32
C GLY A 121 22.33 -7.70 3.76
N TYR A 122 22.54 -7.87 5.06
CA TYR A 122 23.86 -7.91 5.66
C TYR A 122 24.49 -9.32 5.58
N THR A 123 25.80 -9.38 5.61
CA THR A 123 26.56 -10.66 5.55
C THR A 123 26.33 -11.56 6.76
N ASN A 124 25.92 -10.99 7.89
CA ASN A 124 25.59 -11.73 9.11
C ASN A 124 24.15 -12.31 9.11
N GLY A 125 23.41 -12.15 8.00
CA GLY A 125 22.04 -12.62 7.88
C GLY A 125 20.97 -11.64 8.36
N ALA A 126 21.37 -10.48 8.90
CA ALA A 126 20.45 -9.38 9.19
C ALA A 126 19.92 -8.76 7.89
N SER A 127 18.79 -8.10 7.95
CA SER A 127 18.26 -7.34 6.81
C SER A 127 17.63 -6.03 7.26
N LEU A 128 17.69 -5.05 6.36
CA LEU A 128 16.94 -3.82 6.46
C LEU A 128 15.85 -3.88 5.40
N ASP A 129 14.63 -3.80 5.85
CA ASP A 129 13.45 -3.88 5.00
C ASP A 129 12.70 -2.54 5.04
N LEU A 130 12.06 -2.17 3.94
CA LEU A 130 11.14 -1.05 3.84
C LEU A 130 9.71 -1.58 3.90
N GLU A 131 8.93 -1.05 4.82
CA GLU A 131 7.51 -1.32 4.98
C GLU A 131 6.70 -0.12 4.49
N LEU A 132 5.72 -0.38 3.64
CA LEU A 132 4.71 0.58 3.23
C LEU A 132 3.35 0.05 3.67
N GLY A 133 2.62 0.83 4.44
CA GLY A 133 1.37 0.38 5.00
C GLY A 133 0.30 1.44 5.14
N PHE A 134 -0.92 0.94 5.28
CA PHE A 134 -2.12 1.71 5.53
C PHE A 134 -2.90 1.09 6.69
N SER A 135 -3.22 1.89 7.69
CA SER A 135 -3.82 1.45 8.97
C SER A 135 -5.04 2.30 9.33
N PRO A 136 -6.17 2.12 8.63
CA PRO A 136 -7.41 2.79 9.03
C PRO A 136 -7.91 2.28 10.38
N GLY A 137 -8.54 3.17 11.14
CA GLY A 137 -9.06 2.82 12.46
C GLY A 137 -10.18 3.72 12.92
N VAL A 138 -10.73 3.38 14.08
CA VAL A 138 -11.72 4.16 14.81
C VAL A 138 -11.09 4.71 16.08
N VAL A 139 -11.49 5.92 16.45
CA VAL A 139 -10.94 6.64 17.61
C VAL A 139 -12.05 6.94 18.60
N PHE A 140 -11.87 6.48 19.84
CA PHE A 140 -12.70 6.86 20.99
C PHE A 140 -11.86 7.81 21.84
N ALA A 141 -12.30 9.06 21.95
CA ALA A 141 -11.55 10.08 22.69
C ALA A 141 -12.37 10.67 23.82
N ASP A 142 -11.70 10.89 24.94
CA ASP A 142 -12.16 11.75 26.02
C ASP A 142 -11.29 13.01 26.00
N MET A 143 -11.90 14.15 25.69
CA MET A 143 -11.20 15.39 25.42
C MET A 143 -11.98 16.60 25.86
N HIS A 144 -11.26 17.69 26.04
CA HIS A 144 -11.82 19.01 26.24
C HIS A 144 -11.16 20.04 25.33
N ASP A 145 -11.88 21.11 25.08
CA ASP A 145 -11.40 22.26 24.35
C ASP A 145 -10.81 23.29 25.32
N TYR A 146 -9.77 23.98 24.88
CA TYR A 146 -9.15 25.06 25.64
C TYR A 146 -8.69 26.18 24.72
N THR A 147 -8.55 27.38 25.30
CA THR A 147 -7.90 28.54 24.68
C THR A 147 -6.60 28.85 25.40
N ARG A 148 -5.64 29.42 24.69
CA ARG A 148 -4.33 29.78 25.21
C ARG A 148 -4.07 31.25 24.99
N LEU A 149 -3.92 32.00 26.07
CA LEU A 149 -3.64 33.40 26.04
C LEU A 149 -2.21 33.66 26.52
N TYR A 150 -1.46 34.49 25.78
CA TYR A 150 -0.13 34.91 26.17
C TYR A 150 -0.24 36.27 26.88
N LYS A 151 0.13 36.32 28.15
CA LYS A 151 0.13 37.52 28.96
C LYS A 151 1.35 37.51 29.89
N ASP A 152 2.00 38.65 30.05
CA ASP A 152 3.14 38.87 30.99
C ASP A 152 4.27 37.83 30.83
N GLY A 153 4.60 37.46 29.57
CA GLY A 153 5.65 36.48 29.30
C GLY A 153 5.27 35.01 29.53
N LYS A 154 4.02 34.75 29.90
CA LYS A 154 3.52 33.38 30.20
C LYS A 154 2.26 33.04 29.42
N TYR A 155 2.05 31.76 29.18
CA TYR A 155 0.81 31.23 28.60
C TYR A 155 -0.14 30.82 29.70
N TYR A 156 -1.37 31.29 29.61
CA TYR A 156 -2.48 30.91 30.47
C TYR A 156 -3.45 30.05 29.69
N TYR A 157 -3.78 28.92 30.25
CA TYR A 157 -4.76 27.98 29.66
C TYR A 157 -6.13 28.25 30.28
N SER A 158 -7.12 28.47 29.45
CA SER A 158 -8.51 28.56 29.86
C SER A 158 -9.28 27.42 29.22
N ARG A 159 -9.76 26.51 30.05
CA ARG A 159 -10.60 25.40 29.64
C ARG A 159 -11.96 25.94 29.21
N THR A 160 -12.39 25.60 27.99
CA THR A 160 -13.62 26.10 27.39
C THR A 160 -14.76 25.09 27.53
N THR A 161 -14.48 23.79 27.49
CA THR A 161 -15.47 22.73 27.63
C THR A 161 -15.12 21.75 28.76
N LYS A 162 -16.11 20.99 29.23
CA LYS A 162 -15.88 19.86 30.14
C LYS A 162 -15.40 18.66 29.33
N ASP A 163 -14.80 17.67 30.02
CA ASP A 163 -14.44 16.39 29.41
C ASP A 163 -15.67 15.72 28.79
N THR A 164 -15.51 15.18 27.59
CA THR A 164 -16.62 14.61 26.83
C THR A 164 -16.98 13.20 27.27
N GLY A 165 -16.10 12.54 28.06
CA GLY A 165 -16.10 11.10 28.22
C GLY A 165 -15.67 10.42 26.90
N TYR A 166 -15.31 9.16 26.96
CA TYR A 166 -14.89 8.41 25.77
C TYR A 166 -16.04 8.26 24.77
N LYS A 167 -15.94 8.94 23.66
CA LYS A 167 -16.89 8.89 22.54
C LYS A 167 -16.17 8.69 21.22
N LEU A 168 -16.85 8.04 20.30
CA LEU A 168 -16.38 7.95 18.92
C LEU A 168 -16.23 9.36 18.34
N THR A 169 -15.04 9.64 17.80
CA THR A 169 -14.74 10.96 17.24
C THR A 169 -14.31 10.85 15.79
N PHE A 170 -14.78 11.78 14.98
CA PHE A 170 -14.38 11.99 13.59
C PHE A 170 -13.63 13.32 13.41
N ASN A 171 -13.20 13.96 14.52
CA ASN A 171 -12.43 15.19 14.42
C ASN A 171 -11.09 14.91 13.70
N PRO A 172 -10.79 15.59 12.56
CA PRO A 172 -9.61 15.30 11.74
C PRO A 172 -8.29 15.41 12.49
N TRP A 173 -8.17 16.39 13.36
CA TRP A 173 -6.94 16.64 14.13
C TRP A 173 -6.71 15.57 15.19
N VAL A 174 -7.78 15.19 15.90
CA VAL A 174 -7.71 14.12 16.91
C VAL A 174 -7.46 12.77 16.22
N TYR A 175 -8.08 12.55 15.06
CA TYR A 175 -7.84 11.36 14.26
C TYR A 175 -6.39 11.29 13.79
N ALA A 176 -5.87 12.34 13.20
CA ALA A 176 -4.47 12.41 12.74
C ALA A 176 -3.46 12.22 13.88
N ALA A 177 -3.79 12.71 15.09
CA ALA A 177 -2.95 12.53 16.27
C ALA A 177 -3.04 11.11 16.87
N SER A 178 -4.13 10.39 16.63
CA SER A 178 -4.38 9.09 17.25
C SER A 178 -4.06 7.92 16.33
N VAL A 179 -4.27 8.08 15.03
CA VAL A 179 -4.14 7.03 14.01
C VAL A 179 -2.97 7.30 13.08
N ASP A 180 -2.01 6.40 13.03
CA ASP A 180 -0.96 6.38 11.99
C ASP A 180 -1.53 5.71 10.73
N ALA A 181 -2.40 6.45 10.02
CA ALA A 181 -3.14 5.87 8.89
C ALA A 181 -2.21 5.45 7.75
N ILE A 182 -1.17 6.22 7.47
CA ILE A 182 -0.16 5.91 6.46
C ILE A 182 1.19 5.81 7.17
N HIS A 183 1.90 4.72 6.94
CA HIS A 183 3.23 4.55 7.50
C HIS A 183 4.22 4.05 6.46
N VAL A 184 5.42 4.59 6.56
CA VAL A 184 6.60 4.21 5.79
C VAL A 184 7.67 3.85 6.81
N SER A 185 7.85 2.57 7.09
CA SER A 185 8.69 2.13 8.19
C SER A 185 9.93 1.41 7.69
N PHE A 186 11.03 1.65 8.38
CA PHE A 186 12.22 0.83 8.28
C PHE A 186 12.16 -0.27 9.33
N VAL A 187 12.33 -1.51 8.88
CA VAL A 187 12.29 -2.70 9.72
C VAL A 187 13.65 -3.37 9.68
N TYR A 188 14.29 -3.43 10.82
CA TYR A 188 15.55 -4.14 10.98
C TYR A 188 15.30 -5.53 11.55
N HIS A 189 15.64 -6.55 10.77
CA HIS A 189 15.62 -7.94 11.20
C HIS A 189 16.97 -8.33 11.75
N PHE A 190 17.01 -8.78 12.99
CA PHE A 190 18.24 -9.27 13.61
C PHE A 190 18.68 -10.56 12.93
N GLY A 191 19.88 -10.53 12.36
CA GLY A 191 20.50 -11.72 11.79
C GLY A 191 21.18 -12.55 12.86
N THR A 192 21.24 -13.84 12.60
CA THR A 192 22.10 -14.71 13.37
C THR A 192 23.24 -15.20 12.48
N LYS A 193 24.35 -15.59 13.11
CA LYS A 193 25.46 -16.28 12.46
C LYS A 193 25.06 -17.59 11.76
N LEU A 194 23.82 -18.01 11.88
CA LEU A 194 23.29 -19.19 11.21
C LEU A 194 22.88 -18.88 9.78
N ALA A 195 23.79 -19.20 8.93
CA ALA A 195 23.75 -19.13 7.48
C ALA A 195 22.50 -19.74 6.80
N ASN A 196 21.70 -20.53 7.52
CA ASN A 196 20.63 -21.32 6.94
C ASN A 196 19.40 -20.51 6.50
N ARG A 197 19.06 -19.42 7.22
CA ARG A 197 17.89 -18.63 6.86
C ARG A 197 18.10 -17.91 5.52
N TYR A 198 19.31 -17.41 5.29
CA TYR A 198 19.64 -16.63 4.10
C TYR A 198 19.95 -17.55 2.89
N LYS A 199 20.62 -18.66 3.11
CA LYS A 199 20.87 -19.65 2.05
C LYS A 199 19.57 -20.25 1.54
N ASN A 200 18.67 -20.68 2.42
CA ASN A 200 17.39 -21.24 2.01
C ASN A 200 16.49 -20.20 1.35
N ARG A 201 16.52 -18.96 1.81
CA ARG A 201 15.79 -17.86 1.19
C ARG A 201 16.31 -17.54 -0.22
N ASN A 202 17.63 -17.45 -0.39
CA ASN A 202 18.22 -17.22 -1.71
C ASN A 202 17.96 -18.36 -2.70
N LEU A 203 17.95 -19.60 -2.23
CA LEU A 203 17.56 -20.75 -3.06
C LEU A 203 16.09 -20.67 -3.46
N ILE A 204 15.20 -20.45 -2.51
CA ILE A 204 13.76 -20.31 -2.76
C ILE A 204 13.49 -19.10 -3.68
N ASP A 205 14.14 -17.96 -3.45
CA ASP A 205 14.00 -16.77 -4.28
C ASP A 205 14.55 -16.98 -5.69
N ASN A 206 15.63 -17.74 -5.85
CA ASN A 206 16.18 -18.08 -7.16
C ASN A 206 15.27 -19.05 -7.92
N ASP A 207 14.80 -20.11 -7.27
CA ASP A 207 13.85 -21.05 -7.86
C ASP A 207 12.54 -20.36 -8.26
N TYR A 208 12.04 -19.48 -7.41
CA TYR A 208 10.87 -18.69 -7.71
C TYR A 208 11.11 -17.73 -8.89
N ARG A 209 12.27 -17.05 -8.93
CA ARG A 209 12.63 -16.16 -10.03
C ARG A 209 12.71 -16.91 -11.36
N LEU A 210 13.33 -18.08 -11.35
CA LEU A 210 13.39 -18.95 -12.53
C LEU A 210 12.01 -19.44 -12.96
N ALA A 211 11.13 -19.77 -12.02
CA ALA A 211 9.74 -20.16 -12.33
C ALA A 211 8.93 -19.00 -12.93
N VAL A 212 9.09 -17.78 -12.39
CA VAL A 212 8.44 -16.58 -12.94
C VAL A 212 8.97 -16.23 -14.32
N GLU A 213 10.27 -16.36 -14.55
CA GLU A 213 10.89 -16.11 -15.85
C GLU A 213 10.41 -17.12 -16.90
N LYS A 214 10.37 -18.41 -16.57
CA LYS A 214 9.78 -19.45 -17.42
C LYS A 214 8.31 -19.16 -17.75
N GLU A 215 7.52 -18.78 -16.75
CA GLU A 215 6.10 -18.44 -16.97
C GLU A 215 5.93 -17.19 -17.84
N LYS A 216 6.80 -16.19 -17.70
CA LYS A 216 6.82 -15.01 -18.56
C LYS A 216 7.11 -15.38 -20.01
N ILE A 217 8.16 -16.18 -20.24
CA ILE A 217 8.52 -16.67 -21.58
C ILE A 217 7.36 -17.47 -22.18
N ARG A 218 6.69 -18.31 -21.38
CA ARG A 218 5.53 -19.08 -21.82
C ARG A 218 4.36 -18.17 -22.23
N ARG A 219 4.06 -17.12 -21.45
CA ARG A 219 3.00 -16.15 -21.78
C ARG A 219 3.32 -15.38 -23.05
N ASP A 220 4.54 -14.89 -23.16
CA ASP A 220 5.00 -14.12 -24.34
C ASP A 220 4.91 -14.99 -25.61
N SER A 221 5.26 -16.30 -25.53
CA SER A 221 5.12 -17.22 -26.65
C SER A 221 3.65 -17.46 -27.02
N VAL A 222 2.75 -17.64 -26.05
CA VAL A 222 1.31 -17.81 -26.28
C VAL A 222 0.72 -16.53 -26.92
N HIS A 223 1.08 -15.35 -26.43
CA HIS A 223 0.64 -14.10 -27.04
C HIS A 223 1.13 -13.91 -28.48
N THR A 224 2.37 -14.34 -28.76
CA THR A 224 2.93 -14.27 -30.12
C THR A 224 2.21 -15.22 -31.09
N VAL A 225 1.88 -16.42 -30.64
CA VAL A 225 1.11 -17.38 -31.43
C VAL A 225 -0.30 -16.87 -31.69
N GLN A 226 -0.99 -16.38 -30.65
CA GLN A 226 -2.34 -15.82 -30.82
C GLN A 226 -2.37 -14.58 -31.73
N ALA A 227 -1.32 -13.72 -31.67
CA ALA A 227 -1.22 -12.59 -32.56
C ALA A 227 -1.00 -13.01 -34.01
N LYS A 228 -0.21 -14.05 -34.27
CA LYS A 228 -0.03 -14.64 -35.60
C LYS A 228 -1.33 -15.22 -36.13
N GLU A 229 -2.03 -16.01 -35.33
CA GLU A 229 -3.33 -16.59 -35.71
C GLU A 229 -4.37 -15.52 -36.03
N LYS A 230 -4.45 -14.46 -35.24
CA LYS A 230 -5.32 -13.32 -35.53
C LYS A 230 -4.96 -12.64 -36.85
N ARG A 231 -3.67 -12.43 -37.14
CA ARG A 231 -3.22 -11.87 -38.43
C ARG A 231 -3.65 -12.76 -39.60
N ILE A 232 -3.36 -14.06 -39.55
CA ILE A 232 -3.75 -15.00 -40.61
C ILE A 232 -5.26 -14.98 -40.83
N LYS A 233 -6.04 -14.95 -39.73
CA LYS A 233 -7.51 -14.86 -39.83
C LYS A 233 -7.98 -13.55 -40.45
N MET A 234 -7.38 -12.43 -40.08
CA MET A 234 -7.71 -11.11 -40.66
C MET A 234 -7.33 -11.04 -42.14
N ASP A 235 -6.17 -11.57 -42.50
CA ASP A 235 -5.72 -11.62 -43.90
C ASP A 235 -6.63 -12.51 -44.77
N SER A 236 -7.08 -13.66 -44.24
CA SER A 236 -8.03 -14.51 -44.96
C SER A 236 -9.40 -13.87 -45.12
N LEU A 237 -9.90 -13.15 -44.11
CA LEU A 237 -11.15 -12.38 -44.21
C LEU A 237 -11.06 -11.23 -45.21
N ALA A 238 -9.95 -10.49 -45.19
CA ALA A 238 -9.70 -9.41 -46.12
C ALA A 238 -9.65 -9.91 -47.58
N LYS A 239 -9.03 -11.08 -47.80
CA LYS A 239 -8.97 -11.72 -49.11
C LYS A 239 -10.36 -12.16 -49.60
N ALA A 240 -11.15 -12.80 -48.73
CA ALA A 240 -12.53 -13.19 -49.06
C ALA A 240 -13.44 -11.98 -49.36
N ASP A 241 -13.30 -10.88 -48.61
CA ASP A 241 -14.02 -9.63 -48.86
C ASP A 241 -13.62 -9.00 -50.19
N TYR A 242 -12.33 -9.04 -50.54
CA TYR A 242 -11.85 -8.55 -51.83
C TYR A 242 -12.41 -9.37 -52.99
N GLU A 243 -12.39 -10.71 -52.90
CA GLU A 243 -12.93 -11.62 -53.89
C GLU A 243 -14.44 -11.38 -54.08
N ARG A 244 -15.20 -11.21 -52.99
CA ARG A 244 -16.64 -10.91 -53.05
C ARG A 244 -16.91 -9.58 -53.73
N ARG A 245 -16.21 -8.51 -53.42
CA ARG A 245 -16.37 -7.21 -54.08
C ARG A 245 -16.01 -7.26 -55.54
N PHE A 246 -14.99 -8.02 -55.90
CA PHE A 246 -14.59 -8.20 -57.29
C PHE A 246 -15.67 -8.95 -58.10
N GLU A 247 -16.28 -9.98 -57.54
CA GLU A 247 -17.40 -10.67 -58.14
C GLU A 247 -18.64 -9.77 -58.30
N GLU A 248 -18.97 -9.02 -57.28
CA GLU A 248 -20.09 -8.04 -57.33
C GLU A 248 -19.88 -7.01 -58.46
N GLN A 249 -18.69 -6.44 -58.59
CA GLN A 249 -18.35 -5.51 -59.65
C GLN A 249 -18.43 -6.19 -61.04
N ARG A 250 -17.98 -7.42 -61.18
CA ARG A 250 -18.06 -8.15 -62.42
C ARG A 250 -19.50 -8.39 -62.85
N LEU A 251 -20.36 -8.77 -61.89
CA LEU A 251 -21.80 -8.94 -62.14
C LEU A 251 -22.52 -7.64 -62.51
N GLU A 252 -22.13 -6.50 -61.88
CA GLU A 252 -22.68 -5.20 -62.26
C GLU A 252 -22.30 -4.79 -63.66
N ILE A 253 -21.05 -4.99 -64.05
CA ILE A 253 -20.59 -4.73 -65.42
C ILE A 253 -21.34 -5.58 -66.41
N GLU A 254 -21.51 -6.89 -66.13
CA GLU A 254 -22.24 -7.83 -67.00
C GLU A 254 -23.72 -7.44 -67.15
N ARG A 255 -24.37 -6.97 -66.08
CA ARG A 255 -25.74 -6.46 -66.12
C ARG A 255 -25.84 -5.17 -66.95
N ALA A 256 -24.87 -4.24 -66.82
CA ALA A 256 -24.83 -3.02 -67.58
C ALA A 256 -24.69 -3.31 -69.08
N TYR A 257 -23.81 -4.26 -69.48
CA TYR A 257 -23.66 -4.68 -70.86
C TYR A 257 -24.94 -5.32 -71.41
N THR A 258 -25.61 -6.15 -70.63
CA THR A 258 -26.86 -6.79 -71.04
C THR A 258 -27.98 -5.78 -71.21
N GLN A 259 -28.06 -4.78 -70.34
CA GLN A 259 -29.05 -3.69 -70.45
C GLN A 259 -28.79 -2.82 -71.67
N ASP A 260 -27.52 -2.50 -71.98
CA ASP A 260 -27.18 -1.70 -73.15
C ASP A 260 -27.42 -2.49 -74.43
N SER A 261 -27.19 -3.78 -74.53
CA SER A 261 -27.53 -4.65 -75.64
C SER A 261 -29.06 -4.67 -75.88
N ILE A 262 -29.86 -4.83 -74.83
CA ILE A 262 -31.33 -4.78 -74.91
C ILE A 262 -31.82 -3.38 -75.38
N ARG A 263 -31.18 -2.31 -74.93
CA ARG A 263 -31.50 -0.94 -75.41
C ARG A 263 -31.19 -0.69 -76.89
N GLN A 264 -30.08 -1.28 -77.37
CA GLN A 264 -29.71 -1.19 -78.78
C GLN A 264 -30.65 -2.01 -79.66
N GLU A 265 -31.04 -3.20 -79.27
CA GLU A 265 -32.05 -4.02 -79.95
C GLU A 265 -33.41 -3.30 -80.06
N ASN A 266 -33.87 -2.73 -78.92
CA ASN A 266 -35.11 -1.96 -78.88
C ASN A 266 -35.07 -0.66 -79.68
N LYS A 267 -33.88 -0.09 -79.95
CA LYS A 267 -33.70 1.07 -80.88
C LYS A 267 -33.67 0.65 -82.36
N ALA A 268 -33.23 -0.57 -82.63
CA ALA A 268 -33.20 -1.10 -84.02
C ALA A 268 -34.57 -1.58 -84.53
N LEU A 269 -35.47 -1.87 -83.61
CA LEU A 269 -36.86 -2.29 -83.88
C LEU A 269 -37.88 -1.16 -83.99
N LYS A 270 -37.47 0.11 -83.85
CA LYS A 270 -38.23 1.32 -84.05
C LYS A 270 -37.73 2.03 -85.33
#